data_88cbc567f28b61d47b25abb8b1861072
#
_entry.id   88cbc567f28b61d47b25abb8b1861072
#
_cell.length_a   1.000
_cell.length_b   1.000
_cell.length_c   1.000
_cell.angle_alpha   90.00
_cell.angle_beta   90.00
_cell.angle_gamma   90.00
#
_symmetry.space_group_name_H-M   'P 1'
#
loop_
_entity.id
_entity.type
_entity.pdbx_description
1 polymer ?
#
loop_
_entity_poly.entity_id
_entity_poly.type
_entity_poly.pdbx_seq_one_letter_code
_entity_poly.pdbx_strand_id
1 'polypeptide(L)'
;MSYPYGGRSHYSVVIVGGGQAGLSLSHCLQQRGIDHLVIEKRSLVHSWRTQRWDSFCLVTPNWQCQLPGWSYLGDDPHGFMVKDQINDWLAGFVAHVKAPAIEGVTVERVSRVPGTGERDRFIVQTDAGLYTADQVVVASGGYHKPVVPRMAERLPPSIVQYHSAQYRNPAQLPEGAVLVVGCGQSGSQIAEDLHLAGRKVFLATGNAPRCARFYRGKDVVDWLADMNYYDMPVTQHPLREGVRDNTNHYVTGRDGGRDIDLRRFALEGMELYGLMTGLDGDTLQFQPNLRAHLDHADQIFNGINASIDKFIAANGIDAPGGGVYEPVWAPQEERTALGLRDAGITSVVWCIGFLPDFAWVDAPVFNGRGEPVHLRGVTQVPGLYFLGLPWLHTWGSGRFSGVARDAEYLAEQIAARRATTAAAPAQLATA
;
A
#
# COMPACT_ATOMS: atom_id res chain seq x y z
N MET A 1 6.72 -5.21 36.81
CA MET A 1 6.64 -5.42 35.38
C MET A 1 8.06 -5.31 34.83
N SER A 2 8.63 -6.38 34.29
CA SER A 2 9.96 -6.35 33.65
C SER A 2 9.80 -5.85 32.22
N TYR A 3 10.49 -4.78 31.89
CA TYR A 3 10.53 -4.28 30.52
C TYR A 3 11.38 -5.22 29.64
N PRO A 4 10.90 -5.69 28.48
CA PRO A 4 11.58 -6.76 27.73
C PRO A 4 12.89 -6.31 27.08
N TYR A 5 13.19 -5.02 26.99
CA TYR A 5 14.40 -4.51 26.38
C TYR A 5 15.24 -3.71 27.39
N GLY A 6 16.29 -4.33 27.94
CA GLY A 6 17.30 -3.66 28.78
C GLY A 6 16.81 -2.95 30.06
N GLY A 7 15.57 -3.18 30.50
CA GLY A 7 14.99 -2.52 31.66
C GLY A 7 14.64 -1.04 31.50
N ARG A 8 14.75 -0.52 30.28
CA ARG A 8 14.56 0.90 29.96
C ARG A 8 13.12 1.19 29.51
N SER A 9 12.50 2.24 30.04
CA SER A 9 11.11 2.64 29.79
C SER A 9 10.95 3.96 29.04
N HIS A 10 12.04 4.71 28.81
CA HIS A 10 12.02 6.01 28.16
C HIS A 10 12.98 6.08 26.98
N TYR A 11 12.51 6.61 25.85
CA TYR A 11 13.29 6.83 24.62
C TYR A 11 13.06 8.24 24.07
N SER A 12 14.04 8.79 23.37
CA SER A 12 13.86 10.07 22.67
C SER A 12 12.77 9.95 21.59
N VAL A 13 12.73 8.80 20.89
CA VAL A 13 11.73 8.52 19.85
C VAL A 13 11.24 7.08 19.97
N VAL A 14 9.92 6.89 19.90
CA VAL A 14 9.33 5.57 19.66
C VAL A 14 8.72 5.53 18.27
N ILE A 15 9.12 4.52 17.50
CA ILE A 15 8.57 4.22 16.16
C ILE A 15 7.63 3.04 16.30
N VAL A 16 6.36 3.21 15.93
CA VAL A 16 5.35 2.15 15.97
C VAL A 16 5.20 1.54 14.58
N GLY A 17 5.68 0.32 14.42
CA GLY A 17 5.69 -0.45 13.17
C GLY A 17 7.09 -0.68 12.62
N GLY A 18 7.44 -1.96 12.43
CA GLY A 18 8.74 -2.44 11.92
C GLY A 18 8.72 -2.85 10.44
N GLY A 19 7.87 -2.20 9.63
CA GLY A 19 7.87 -2.32 8.18
C GLY A 19 8.98 -1.48 7.52
N GLN A 20 8.99 -1.44 6.16
CA GLN A 20 9.99 -0.65 5.41
C GLN A 20 10.05 0.81 5.86
N ALA A 21 8.92 1.40 6.25
CA ALA A 21 8.87 2.80 6.67
C ALA A 21 9.55 3.01 8.04
N GLY A 22 9.18 2.22 9.05
CA GLY A 22 9.78 2.33 10.38
C GLY A 22 11.27 2.01 10.39
N LEU A 23 11.70 1.01 9.63
CA LEU A 23 13.12 0.67 9.47
C LEU A 23 13.90 1.76 8.73
N SER A 24 13.31 2.38 7.71
CA SER A 24 13.90 3.52 7.01
C SER A 24 14.16 4.68 7.97
N LEU A 25 13.18 5.02 8.80
CA LEU A 25 13.36 6.07 9.80
C LEU A 25 14.39 5.67 10.86
N SER A 26 14.37 4.41 11.32
CA SER A 26 15.36 3.91 12.27
C SER A 26 16.78 4.11 11.73
N HIS A 27 17.03 3.76 10.45
CA HIS A 27 18.31 4.03 9.81
C HIS A 27 18.69 5.52 9.85
N CYS A 28 17.78 6.41 9.44
CA CYS A 28 18.05 7.86 9.42
C CYS A 28 18.30 8.45 10.82
N LEU A 29 17.63 7.92 11.86
CA LEU A 29 17.87 8.33 13.24
C LEU A 29 19.21 7.82 13.79
N GLN A 30 19.62 6.59 13.44
CA GLN A 30 20.92 6.04 13.78
C GLN A 30 22.06 6.90 13.21
N GLN A 31 21.95 7.30 11.94
CA GLN A 31 22.94 8.19 11.30
C GLN A 31 23.11 9.54 12.01
N ARG A 32 22.08 9.95 12.77
CA ARG A 32 22.09 11.19 13.58
C ARG A 32 22.39 10.98 15.05
N GLY A 33 22.70 9.74 15.47
CA GLY A 33 22.89 9.40 16.89
C GLY A 33 21.67 9.66 17.74
N ILE A 34 20.47 9.58 17.18
CA ILE A 34 19.21 9.78 17.89
C ILE A 34 18.73 8.47 18.50
N ASP A 35 18.64 8.46 19.81
CA ASP A 35 18.13 7.34 20.59
C ASP A 35 16.66 7.07 20.27
N HIS A 36 16.34 5.81 19.94
CA HIS A 36 14.98 5.42 19.57
C HIS A 36 14.72 3.93 19.83
N LEU A 37 13.45 3.55 19.73
CA LEU A 37 12.97 2.17 19.82
C LEU A 37 11.94 1.94 18.71
N VAL A 38 12.05 0.82 17.97
CA VAL A 38 11.00 0.33 17.06
C VAL A 38 10.18 -0.73 17.79
N ILE A 39 8.85 -0.56 17.82
CA ILE A 39 7.92 -1.55 18.39
C ILE A 39 7.11 -2.16 17.24
N GLU A 40 7.24 -3.47 17.06
CA GLU A 40 6.55 -4.22 16.00
C GLU A 40 5.69 -5.34 16.64
N LYS A 41 4.42 -5.38 16.25
CA LYS A 41 3.47 -6.37 16.81
C LYS A 41 3.73 -7.81 16.38
N ARG A 42 4.48 -8.00 15.30
CA ARG A 42 4.83 -9.31 14.75
C ARG A 42 6.35 -9.38 14.53
N SER A 43 6.81 -9.95 13.44
CA SER A 43 8.20 -9.85 13.01
C SER A 43 8.44 -8.62 12.12
N LEU A 44 9.66 -8.14 12.06
CA LEU A 44 10.04 -7.07 11.13
C LEU A 44 9.68 -7.45 9.68
N VAL A 45 9.18 -6.50 8.92
CA VAL A 45 8.69 -6.64 7.52
C VAL A 45 7.65 -7.76 7.30
N HIS A 46 6.91 -8.10 8.35
CA HIS A 46 5.95 -9.21 8.38
C HIS A 46 4.98 -9.26 7.19
N SER A 47 4.38 -8.13 6.83
CA SER A 47 3.35 -8.07 5.79
C SER A 47 3.86 -8.49 4.41
N TRP A 48 5.15 -8.27 4.11
CA TRP A 48 5.77 -8.71 2.87
C TRP A 48 5.89 -10.22 2.82
N ARG A 49 6.26 -10.87 3.92
CA ARG A 49 6.41 -12.33 4.02
C ARG A 49 5.09 -13.07 3.98
N THR A 50 4.03 -12.50 4.57
CA THR A 50 2.81 -13.25 4.91
C THR A 50 1.55 -12.82 4.19
N GLN A 51 1.52 -11.64 3.58
CA GLN A 51 0.31 -11.08 2.95
C GLN A 51 0.41 -10.97 1.43
N ARG A 52 1.25 -11.80 0.80
CA ARG A 52 1.40 -11.88 -0.64
C ARG A 52 1.17 -13.32 -1.11
N TRP A 53 0.60 -13.48 -2.29
CA TRP A 53 0.41 -14.77 -2.95
C TRP A 53 1.71 -15.24 -3.59
N ASP A 54 1.79 -16.52 -3.93
CA ASP A 54 3.06 -17.15 -4.31
C ASP A 54 3.61 -16.63 -5.64
N SER A 55 2.74 -16.33 -6.60
CA SER A 55 3.13 -15.72 -7.89
C SER A 55 3.27 -14.18 -7.84
N PHE A 56 3.24 -13.57 -6.65
CA PHE A 56 3.37 -12.13 -6.51
C PHE A 56 4.73 -11.64 -7.01
N CYS A 57 4.71 -10.56 -7.79
CA CYS A 57 5.89 -9.80 -8.18
C CYS A 57 5.66 -8.30 -8.00
N LEU A 58 6.73 -7.52 -7.98
CA LEU A 58 6.62 -6.07 -8.02
C LEU A 58 5.93 -5.63 -9.31
N VAL A 59 5.20 -4.54 -9.23
CA VAL A 59 4.60 -3.85 -10.37
C VAL A 59 5.42 -2.64 -10.80
N THR A 60 6.40 -2.27 -10.02
CA THR A 60 7.39 -1.24 -10.32
C THR A 60 8.73 -1.90 -10.59
N PRO A 61 9.51 -1.39 -11.56
CA PRO A 61 10.84 -1.91 -11.84
C PRO A 61 11.74 -1.93 -10.61
N ASN A 62 12.70 -2.85 -10.58
CA ASN A 62 13.60 -3.07 -9.45
C ASN A 62 14.44 -1.84 -9.09
N TRP A 63 14.75 -0.96 -10.07
CA TRP A 63 15.48 0.28 -9.81
C TRP A 63 14.74 1.24 -8.86
N GLN A 64 13.41 1.11 -8.74
CA GLN A 64 12.62 1.86 -7.77
C GLN A 64 12.75 1.34 -6.33
N CYS A 65 13.41 0.21 -6.12
CA CYS A 65 13.67 -0.32 -4.78
C CYS A 65 14.85 0.44 -4.15
N GLN A 66 14.52 1.55 -3.47
CA GLN A 66 15.48 2.50 -2.90
C GLN A 66 15.11 2.81 -1.45
N LEU A 67 15.66 2.04 -0.51
CA LEU A 67 15.57 2.32 0.92
C LEU A 67 16.84 3.06 1.39
N PRO A 68 16.83 3.74 2.55
CA PRO A 68 17.99 4.49 3.01
C PRO A 68 19.23 3.59 3.16
N GLY A 69 20.30 3.90 2.41
CA GLY A 69 21.53 3.09 2.37
C GLY A 69 21.35 1.70 1.77
N TRP A 70 20.21 1.38 1.13
CA TRP A 70 19.86 0.06 0.62
C TRP A 70 19.06 0.14 -0.68
N SER A 71 19.75 0.22 -1.79
CA SER A 71 19.16 0.19 -3.13
C SER A 71 19.22 -1.21 -3.73
N TYR A 72 18.41 -1.47 -4.76
CA TYR A 72 18.58 -2.65 -5.58
C TYR A 72 19.89 -2.54 -6.37
N LEU A 73 20.74 -3.55 -6.26
CA LEU A 73 22.07 -3.63 -6.90
C LEU A 73 22.21 -4.89 -7.79
N GLY A 74 21.10 -5.55 -8.14
CA GLY A 74 21.12 -6.70 -9.04
C GLY A 74 21.30 -6.31 -10.51
N ASP A 75 21.49 -7.30 -11.36
CA ASP A 75 21.80 -7.14 -12.79
C ASP A 75 20.56 -6.80 -13.66
N ASP A 76 19.35 -6.84 -13.08
CA ASP A 76 18.10 -6.59 -13.78
C ASP A 76 17.33 -5.40 -13.18
N PRO A 77 17.80 -4.15 -13.36
CA PRO A 77 17.13 -2.98 -12.77
C PRO A 77 15.74 -2.70 -13.36
N HIS A 78 15.47 -3.13 -14.58
CA HIS A 78 14.17 -2.94 -15.25
C HIS A 78 13.25 -4.15 -15.15
N GLY A 79 13.68 -5.24 -14.51
CA GLY A 79 12.84 -6.38 -14.17
C GLY A 79 12.03 -6.16 -12.90
N PHE A 80 11.38 -7.23 -12.45
CA PHE A 80 10.41 -7.18 -11.34
C PHE A 80 10.68 -8.31 -10.37
N MET A 81 11.23 -8.02 -9.19
CA MET A 81 11.45 -9.01 -8.16
C MET A 81 10.16 -9.77 -7.85
N VAL A 82 10.24 -11.09 -7.84
CA VAL A 82 9.19 -11.99 -7.34
C VAL A 82 9.21 -12.03 -5.81
N LYS A 83 8.14 -12.57 -5.22
CA LYS A 83 7.91 -12.59 -3.76
C LYS A 83 9.14 -12.96 -2.93
N ASP A 84 9.82 -14.04 -3.29
CA ASP A 84 10.96 -14.53 -2.52
C ASP A 84 12.17 -13.60 -2.64
N GLN A 85 12.44 -13.08 -3.82
CA GLN A 85 13.49 -12.07 -4.03
C GLN A 85 13.22 -10.78 -3.25
N ILE A 86 11.94 -10.34 -3.17
CA ILE A 86 11.55 -9.18 -2.35
C ILE A 86 11.82 -9.47 -0.87
N ASN A 87 11.48 -10.67 -0.40
CA ASN A 87 11.70 -11.06 0.99
C ASN A 87 13.18 -11.14 1.33
N ASP A 88 14.01 -11.69 0.43
CA ASP A 88 15.47 -11.75 0.61
C ASP A 88 16.09 -10.35 0.61
N TRP A 89 15.65 -9.48 -0.31
CA TRP A 89 16.11 -8.09 -0.37
C TRP A 89 15.75 -7.32 0.91
N LEU A 90 14.53 -7.50 1.43
CA LEU A 90 14.10 -6.91 2.69
C LEU A 90 14.78 -7.52 3.92
N ALA A 91 15.09 -8.81 3.91
CA ALA A 91 15.88 -9.43 4.97
C ALA A 91 17.29 -8.85 5.03
N GLY A 92 17.89 -8.58 3.87
CA GLY A 92 19.17 -7.84 3.77
C GLY A 92 19.06 -6.43 4.35
N PHE A 93 17.97 -5.71 4.06
CA PHE A 93 17.74 -4.39 4.66
C PHE A 93 17.59 -4.43 6.19
N VAL A 94 16.84 -5.39 6.74
CA VAL A 94 16.74 -5.62 8.18
C VAL A 94 18.13 -5.83 8.81
N ALA A 95 18.94 -6.68 8.18
CA ALA A 95 20.31 -6.96 8.63
C ALA A 95 21.24 -5.76 8.50
N HIS A 96 21.03 -4.90 7.50
CA HIS A 96 21.78 -3.66 7.30
C HIS A 96 21.47 -2.62 8.36
N VAL A 97 20.18 -2.37 8.63
CA VAL A 97 19.73 -1.33 9.57
C VAL A 97 20.04 -1.71 11.02
N LYS A 98 19.86 -2.97 11.41
CA LYS A 98 20.02 -3.42 12.80
C LYS A 98 19.27 -2.52 13.78
N ALA A 99 18.02 -2.24 13.47
CA ALA A 99 17.18 -1.36 14.28
C ALA A 99 17.10 -1.83 15.74
N PRO A 100 17.12 -0.91 16.72
CA PRO A 100 16.78 -1.25 18.11
C PRO A 100 15.29 -1.55 18.19
N ALA A 101 14.90 -2.80 17.95
CA ALA A 101 13.53 -3.22 17.78
C ALA A 101 13.07 -4.26 18.79
N ILE A 102 11.80 -4.18 19.18
CA ILE A 102 11.10 -5.22 19.93
C ILE A 102 10.03 -5.80 19.03
N GLU A 103 10.09 -7.08 18.77
CA GLU A 103 9.12 -7.85 18.00
C GLU A 103 8.11 -8.57 18.90
N GLY A 104 6.91 -8.83 18.37
CA GLY A 104 5.86 -9.53 19.12
C GLY A 104 5.17 -8.67 20.19
N VAL A 105 5.31 -7.35 20.12
CA VAL A 105 4.71 -6.41 21.08
C VAL A 105 3.72 -5.49 20.38
N THR A 106 2.48 -5.50 20.86
CA THR A 106 1.39 -4.70 20.31
C THR A 106 1.28 -3.36 21.04
N VAL A 107 1.37 -2.26 20.30
CA VAL A 107 1.01 -0.95 20.84
C VAL A 107 -0.52 -0.85 20.88
N GLU A 108 -1.08 -0.68 22.07
CA GLU A 108 -2.52 -0.59 22.32
C GLU A 108 -3.01 0.85 22.38
N ARG A 109 -2.15 1.79 22.83
CA ARG A 109 -2.49 3.20 22.92
C ARG A 109 -1.24 4.07 22.89
N VAL A 110 -1.33 5.17 22.15
CA VAL A 110 -0.40 6.30 22.23
C VAL A 110 -1.20 7.51 22.71
N SER A 111 -0.79 8.10 23.83
CA SER A 111 -1.43 9.29 24.39
C SER A 111 -0.41 10.32 24.78
N ARG A 112 -0.82 11.59 24.74
CA ARG A 112 0.01 12.71 25.21
C ARG A 112 -0.17 12.90 26.71
N VAL A 113 0.93 13.19 27.42
CA VAL A 113 0.86 13.63 28.84
C VAL A 113 0.66 15.14 28.85
N PRO A 114 -0.50 15.65 29.30
CA PRO A 114 -0.71 17.09 29.43
C PRO A 114 0.16 17.69 30.57
N GLY A 115 0.67 18.90 30.37
CA GLY A 115 1.07 19.76 31.47
C GLY A 115 2.53 19.74 31.89
N THR A 116 3.46 19.23 31.09
CA THR A 116 4.90 19.31 31.38
C THR A 116 5.61 20.50 30.68
N GLY A 117 4.86 21.51 30.20
CA GLY A 117 5.40 22.65 29.50
C GLY A 117 5.88 22.31 28.09
N GLU A 118 6.98 22.89 27.63
CA GLU A 118 7.55 22.65 26.27
C GLU A 118 8.06 21.22 26.05
N ARG A 119 8.10 20.38 27.09
CA ARG A 119 8.50 18.99 27.03
C ARG A 119 7.30 18.07 27.08
N ASP A 120 6.46 18.13 26.03
CA ASP A 120 5.42 17.14 25.86
C ASP A 120 6.04 15.74 25.78
N ARG A 121 5.46 14.83 26.54
CA ARG A 121 5.82 13.41 26.51
C ARG A 121 4.65 12.59 26.03
N PHE A 122 4.97 11.49 25.41
CA PHE A 122 3.99 10.48 25.04
C PHE A 122 4.11 9.27 25.93
N ILE A 123 2.95 8.70 26.27
CA ILE A 123 2.85 7.36 26.84
C ILE A 123 2.50 6.42 25.69
N VAL A 124 3.30 5.38 25.53
CA VAL A 124 3.08 4.29 24.59
C VAL A 124 2.75 3.05 25.41
N GLN A 125 1.46 2.76 25.49
CA GLN A 125 0.96 1.57 26.17
C GLN A 125 1.02 0.37 25.25
N THR A 126 1.55 -0.74 25.74
CA THR A 126 1.67 -1.99 25.00
C THR A 126 1.14 -3.17 25.82
N ASP A 127 0.89 -4.30 25.19
CA ASP A 127 0.55 -5.57 25.84
C ASP A 127 1.71 -6.12 26.71
N ALA A 128 2.94 -5.59 26.56
CA ALA A 128 4.11 -6.00 27.31
C ALA A 128 4.57 -4.97 28.37
N GLY A 129 3.90 -3.79 28.48
CA GLY A 129 4.23 -2.74 29.45
C GLY A 129 4.09 -1.33 28.90
N LEU A 130 4.56 -0.36 29.67
CA LEU A 130 4.47 1.07 29.36
C LEU A 130 5.84 1.62 28.95
N TYR A 131 5.87 2.37 27.87
CA TYR A 131 7.00 3.18 27.46
C TYR A 131 6.62 4.66 27.45
N THR A 132 7.60 5.52 27.61
CA THR A 132 7.47 6.97 27.42
C THR A 132 8.41 7.42 26.33
N ALA A 133 8.01 8.43 25.57
CA ALA A 133 8.83 9.01 24.53
C ALA A 133 8.68 10.53 24.46
N ASP A 134 9.74 11.23 24.06
CA ASP A 134 9.66 12.66 23.76
C ASP A 134 8.94 12.88 22.42
N GLN A 135 9.05 11.93 21.49
CA GLN A 135 8.44 11.97 20.16
C GLN A 135 7.98 10.57 19.74
N VAL A 136 6.90 10.48 18.96
CA VAL A 136 6.35 9.22 18.46
C VAL A 136 6.14 9.32 16.95
N VAL A 137 6.52 8.27 16.24
CA VAL A 137 6.25 8.12 14.80
C VAL A 137 5.38 6.90 14.56
N VAL A 138 4.20 7.13 13.98
CA VAL A 138 3.28 6.08 13.55
C VAL A 138 3.69 5.61 12.16
N ALA A 139 4.30 4.44 12.06
CA ALA A 139 4.79 3.82 10.83
C ALA A 139 4.12 2.46 10.55
N SER A 140 2.89 2.29 11.06
CA SER A 140 2.12 1.04 10.96
C SER A 140 1.51 0.77 9.57
N GLY A 141 1.68 1.71 8.63
CA GLY A 141 1.07 1.66 7.30
C GLY A 141 -0.41 2.07 7.29
N GLY A 142 -1.12 1.77 6.19
CA GLY A 142 -2.54 2.09 6.02
C GLY A 142 -3.44 0.87 5.75
N TYR A 143 -2.87 -0.33 5.68
CA TYR A 143 -3.61 -1.56 5.33
C TYR A 143 -3.89 -2.40 6.58
N HIS A 144 -4.73 -1.86 7.51
CA HIS A 144 -4.93 -2.48 8.81
C HIS A 144 -6.06 -3.51 8.81
N LYS A 145 -7.27 -3.11 8.42
CA LYS A 145 -8.47 -3.96 8.44
C LYS A 145 -8.87 -4.35 7.02
N PRO A 146 -8.83 -5.64 6.67
CA PRO A 146 -9.38 -6.13 5.41
C PRO A 146 -10.86 -5.74 5.28
N VAL A 147 -11.24 -5.19 4.12
CA VAL A 147 -12.65 -4.88 3.84
C VAL A 147 -13.35 -6.12 3.34
N VAL A 148 -14.35 -6.57 4.08
CA VAL A 148 -15.29 -7.62 3.67
C VAL A 148 -16.70 -7.06 3.84
N PRO A 149 -17.54 -7.08 2.80
CA PRO A 149 -18.89 -6.48 2.89
C PRO A 149 -19.80 -7.32 3.78
N ARG A 150 -20.75 -6.69 4.46
CA ARG A 150 -21.72 -7.39 5.34
C ARG A 150 -22.47 -8.53 4.66
N MET A 151 -22.69 -8.42 3.34
CA MET A 151 -23.35 -9.50 2.57
C MET A 151 -22.58 -10.82 2.58
N ALA A 152 -21.26 -10.78 2.83
CA ALA A 152 -20.42 -11.96 2.93
C ALA A 152 -20.91 -12.96 4.01
N GLU A 153 -21.51 -12.46 5.08
CA GLU A 153 -22.09 -13.28 6.17
C GLU A 153 -23.31 -14.10 5.72
N ARG A 154 -23.94 -13.71 4.60
CA ARG A 154 -25.12 -14.39 4.04
C ARG A 154 -24.76 -15.41 2.95
N LEU A 155 -23.50 -15.50 2.54
CA LEU A 155 -23.07 -16.53 1.62
C LEU A 155 -23.23 -17.92 2.24
N PRO A 156 -23.63 -18.93 1.46
CA PRO A 156 -23.72 -20.31 1.95
C PRO A 156 -22.43 -20.76 2.62
N PRO A 157 -22.49 -21.52 3.75
CA PRO A 157 -21.29 -21.98 4.46
C PRO A 157 -20.36 -22.87 3.61
N SER A 158 -20.87 -23.44 2.52
CA SER A 158 -20.07 -24.21 1.55
C SER A 158 -19.18 -23.35 0.67
N ILE A 159 -19.39 -22.03 0.61
CA ILE A 159 -18.55 -21.09 -0.14
C ILE A 159 -17.40 -20.66 0.74
N VAL A 160 -16.17 -21.02 0.34
CA VAL A 160 -14.95 -20.60 1.04
C VAL A 160 -14.66 -19.14 0.71
N GLN A 161 -14.36 -18.34 1.72
CA GLN A 161 -14.10 -16.92 1.56
C GLN A 161 -12.71 -16.55 2.03
N TYR A 162 -11.99 -15.80 1.20
CA TYR A 162 -10.70 -15.21 1.53
C TYR A 162 -10.69 -13.71 1.23
N HIS A 163 -9.95 -12.96 2.01
CA HIS A 163 -9.52 -11.63 1.58
C HIS A 163 -8.21 -11.74 0.78
N SER A 164 -7.91 -10.77 -0.10
CA SER A 164 -6.66 -10.76 -0.90
C SER A 164 -5.39 -10.92 -0.06
N ALA A 165 -5.38 -10.44 1.20
CA ALA A 165 -4.27 -10.64 2.13
C ALA A 165 -4.09 -12.11 2.59
N GLN A 166 -5.10 -12.95 2.43
CA GLN A 166 -5.11 -14.34 2.84
C GLN A 166 -4.92 -15.30 1.67
N TYR A 167 -5.18 -14.85 0.45
CA TYR A 167 -4.96 -15.64 -0.76
C TYR A 167 -3.46 -15.95 -0.93
N ARG A 168 -3.13 -17.18 -1.30
CA ARG A 168 -1.75 -17.62 -1.53
C ARG A 168 -1.54 -18.16 -2.94
N ASN A 169 -2.39 -19.07 -3.38
CA ASN A 169 -2.29 -19.70 -4.69
C ASN A 169 -3.61 -20.38 -5.07
N PRO A 170 -3.81 -20.77 -6.35
CA PRO A 170 -5.02 -21.44 -6.81
C PRO A 170 -5.31 -22.77 -6.09
N ALA A 171 -4.28 -23.50 -5.62
CA ALA A 171 -4.45 -24.78 -4.94
C ALA A 171 -4.99 -24.63 -3.50
N GLN A 172 -4.96 -23.44 -2.92
CA GLN A 172 -5.57 -23.13 -1.63
C GLN A 172 -7.11 -23.23 -1.68
N LEU A 173 -7.69 -23.05 -2.87
CA LEU A 173 -9.14 -22.95 -3.05
C LEU A 173 -9.71 -24.31 -3.44
N PRO A 174 -10.90 -24.69 -2.95
CA PRO A 174 -11.61 -25.88 -3.40
C PRO A 174 -11.78 -25.93 -4.91
N GLU A 175 -11.93 -27.13 -5.48
CA GLU A 175 -12.31 -27.27 -6.89
C GLU A 175 -13.61 -26.54 -7.19
N GLY A 176 -13.73 -26.00 -8.42
CA GLY A 176 -14.87 -25.23 -8.86
C GLY A 176 -14.51 -23.81 -9.31
N ALA A 177 -15.50 -23.03 -9.58
CA ALA A 177 -15.33 -21.65 -10.02
C ALA A 177 -15.02 -20.71 -8.84
N VAL A 178 -14.30 -19.62 -9.15
CA VAL A 178 -13.91 -18.61 -8.17
C VAL A 178 -14.48 -17.26 -8.56
N LEU A 179 -15.18 -16.59 -7.63
CA LEU A 179 -15.55 -15.19 -7.75
C LEU A 179 -14.47 -14.31 -7.13
N VAL A 180 -13.90 -13.40 -7.91
CA VAL A 180 -13.03 -12.33 -7.43
C VAL A 180 -13.85 -11.04 -7.37
N VAL A 181 -13.90 -10.37 -6.24
CA VAL A 181 -14.66 -9.13 -6.06
C VAL A 181 -13.71 -7.95 -5.93
N GLY A 182 -13.76 -7.04 -6.91
CA GLY A 182 -12.87 -5.88 -7.06
C GLY A 182 -11.75 -6.14 -8.07
N CYS A 183 -11.52 -5.18 -8.96
CA CYS A 183 -10.52 -5.23 -10.04
C CYS A 183 -9.40 -4.20 -9.88
N GLY A 184 -9.14 -3.71 -8.66
CA GLY A 184 -7.92 -2.96 -8.36
C GLY A 184 -6.67 -3.82 -8.51
N GLN A 185 -5.50 -3.29 -8.15
CA GLN A 185 -4.21 -3.98 -8.35
C GLN A 185 -4.21 -5.44 -7.86
N SER A 186 -4.68 -5.70 -6.64
CA SER A 186 -4.72 -7.07 -6.10
C SER A 186 -5.75 -7.95 -6.81
N GLY A 187 -6.95 -7.42 -7.08
CA GLY A 187 -8.02 -8.21 -7.70
C GLY A 187 -7.68 -8.62 -9.13
N SER A 188 -7.16 -7.70 -9.93
CA SER A 188 -6.74 -7.99 -11.31
C SER A 188 -5.61 -9.02 -11.37
N GLN A 189 -4.60 -8.93 -10.49
CA GLN A 189 -3.51 -9.90 -10.44
C GLN A 189 -3.94 -11.27 -9.90
N ILE A 190 -4.83 -11.32 -8.90
CA ILE A 190 -5.36 -12.59 -8.38
C ILE A 190 -6.28 -13.25 -9.41
N ALA A 191 -7.13 -12.47 -10.10
CA ALA A 191 -7.94 -12.99 -11.19
C ALA A 191 -7.07 -13.55 -12.34
N GLU A 192 -5.99 -12.86 -12.69
CA GLU A 192 -4.97 -13.33 -13.61
C GLU A 192 -4.32 -14.64 -13.15
N ASP A 193 -3.89 -14.72 -11.89
CA ASP A 193 -3.25 -15.91 -11.32
C ASP A 193 -4.16 -17.14 -11.39
N LEU A 194 -5.42 -16.98 -11.03
CA LEU A 194 -6.44 -18.00 -11.11
C LEU A 194 -6.74 -18.42 -12.56
N HIS A 195 -6.87 -17.44 -13.47
CA HIS A 195 -7.13 -17.67 -14.88
C HIS A 195 -6.01 -18.46 -15.56
N LEU A 196 -4.76 -18.05 -15.33
CA LEU A 196 -3.58 -18.72 -15.87
C LEU A 196 -3.38 -20.13 -15.30
N ALA A 197 -3.90 -20.40 -14.10
CA ALA A 197 -3.95 -21.72 -13.52
C ALA A 197 -5.12 -22.59 -14.04
N GLY A 198 -5.88 -22.09 -15.04
CA GLY A 198 -7.00 -22.82 -15.66
C GLY A 198 -8.28 -22.85 -14.81
N ARG A 199 -8.40 -22.00 -13.76
CA ARG A 199 -9.62 -21.91 -12.96
C ARG A 199 -10.70 -21.13 -13.74
N LYS A 200 -11.96 -21.55 -13.59
CA LYS A 200 -13.09 -20.72 -14.04
C LYS A 200 -13.20 -19.53 -13.10
N VAL A 201 -13.01 -18.33 -13.65
CA VAL A 201 -13.01 -17.07 -12.90
C VAL A 201 -14.21 -16.21 -13.27
N PHE A 202 -14.92 -15.73 -12.26
CA PHE A 202 -15.89 -14.64 -12.32
C PHE A 202 -15.26 -13.41 -11.67
N LEU A 203 -15.24 -12.27 -12.34
CA LEU A 203 -14.67 -11.03 -11.81
C LEU A 203 -15.74 -9.94 -11.71
N ALA A 204 -16.07 -9.53 -10.51
CA ALA A 204 -16.87 -8.33 -10.26
C ALA A 204 -15.99 -7.10 -10.31
N THR A 205 -16.20 -6.22 -11.29
CA THR A 205 -15.37 -5.06 -11.52
C THR A 205 -15.80 -3.85 -10.67
N GLY A 206 -14.87 -2.92 -10.49
CA GLY A 206 -15.08 -1.56 -10.03
C GLY A 206 -14.43 -0.58 -11.00
N ASN A 207 -14.42 0.70 -10.64
CA ASN A 207 -13.86 1.77 -11.47
C ASN A 207 -12.33 1.90 -11.33
N ALA A 208 -11.59 0.78 -11.39
CA ALA A 208 -10.14 0.78 -11.26
C ALA A 208 -9.47 1.15 -12.61
N PRO A 209 -8.52 2.08 -12.63
CA PRO A 209 -7.79 2.44 -13.84
C PRO A 209 -6.73 1.38 -14.20
N ARG A 210 -6.34 1.33 -15.47
CA ARG A 210 -5.20 0.54 -15.95
C ARG A 210 -4.15 1.42 -16.63
N CYS A 211 -2.93 0.90 -16.75
CA CYS A 211 -1.89 1.50 -17.60
C CYS A 211 -1.22 0.43 -18.47
N ALA A 212 -0.55 0.85 -19.52
CA ALA A 212 0.32 -0.02 -20.28
C ALA A 212 1.51 -0.46 -19.41
N ARG A 213 2.01 -1.69 -19.65
CA ARG A 213 3.32 -2.08 -19.09
C ARG A 213 4.43 -1.42 -19.88
N PHE A 214 4.38 -1.59 -21.19
CA PHE A 214 5.36 -1.00 -22.10
C PHE A 214 4.64 -0.11 -23.12
N TYR A 215 5.23 1.03 -23.39
CA TYR A 215 4.78 1.94 -24.43
C TYR A 215 5.98 2.55 -25.14
N ARG A 216 5.98 2.56 -26.48
CA ARG A 216 7.05 3.12 -27.30
C ARG A 216 8.45 2.63 -26.87
N GLY A 217 8.57 1.32 -26.67
CA GLY A 217 9.84 0.63 -26.39
C GLY A 217 10.35 0.76 -24.94
N LYS A 218 9.61 1.39 -24.02
CA LYS A 218 10.02 1.61 -22.65
C LYS A 218 8.89 1.31 -21.68
N ASP A 219 9.23 0.91 -20.45
CA ASP A 219 8.26 0.74 -19.37
C ASP A 219 7.55 2.08 -19.08
N VAL A 220 6.24 2.03 -18.88
CA VAL A 220 5.45 3.24 -18.55
C VAL A 220 5.93 3.87 -17.24
N VAL A 221 6.40 3.08 -16.28
CA VAL A 221 6.98 3.59 -15.03
C VAL A 221 8.26 4.39 -15.31
N ASP A 222 9.10 3.95 -16.26
CA ASP A 222 10.30 4.68 -16.66
C ASP A 222 9.95 6.00 -17.37
N TRP A 223 8.93 6.00 -18.26
CA TRP A 223 8.43 7.23 -18.86
C TRP A 223 7.89 8.22 -17.82
N LEU A 224 7.12 7.74 -16.85
CA LEU A 224 6.59 8.58 -15.79
C LEU A 224 7.70 9.15 -14.89
N ALA A 225 8.79 8.41 -14.70
CA ALA A 225 9.98 8.90 -14.00
C ALA A 225 10.67 10.02 -14.79
N ASP A 226 10.89 9.85 -16.10
CA ASP A 226 11.45 10.90 -16.96
C ASP A 226 10.58 12.17 -16.99
N MET A 227 9.27 12.01 -16.85
CA MET A 227 8.29 13.10 -16.74
C MET A 227 8.24 13.72 -15.32
N ASN A 228 9.08 13.31 -14.38
CA ASN A 228 9.09 13.73 -12.98
C ASN A 228 7.78 13.48 -12.21
N TYR A 229 6.96 12.55 -12.65
CA TYR A 229 5.67 12.25 -12.01
C TYR A 229 5.83 11.80 -10.55
N TYR A 230 6.89 11.01 -10.28
CA TYR A 230 7.14 10.46 -8.95
C TYR A 230 7.73 11.46 -7.95
N ASP A 231 8.19 12.62 -8.44
CA ASP A 231 8.71 13.71 -7.61
C ASP A 231 7.66 14.79 -7.31
N MET A 232 6.50 14.71 -7.97
CA MET A 232 5.41 15.65 -7.78
C MET A 232 4.84 15.56 -6.36
N PRO A 233 4.90 16.65 -5.56
CA PRO A 233 4.25 16.68 -4.25
C PRO A 233 2.73 16.61 -4.37
N VAL A 234 2.06 15.98 -3.41
CA VAL A 234 0.60 15.90 -3.34
C VAL A 234 -0.08 17.27 -3.43
N THR A 235 0.55 18.32 -2.90
CA THR A 235 0.07 19.71 -2.96
C THR A 235 0.08 20.32 -4.37
N GLN A 236 0.85 19.74 -5.29
CA GLN A 236 0.92 20.15 -6.71
C GLN A 236 0.13 19.21 -7.63
N HIS A 237 -0.33 18.07 -7.12
CA HIS A 237 -1.15 17.15 -7.90
C HIS A 237 -2.48 17.84 -8.27
N PRO A 238 -3.04 17.65 -9.50
CA PRO A 238 -4.30 18.26 -9.91
C PRO A 238 -5.47 18.00 -8.95
N LEU A 239 -5.54 16.82 -8.35
CA LEU A 239 -6.53 16.43 -7.35
C LEU A 239 -6.09 16.78 -5.91
N ARG A 240 -4.89 17.29 -5.74
CA ARG A 240 -4.30 17.52 -4.41
C ARG A 240 -4.48 16.31 -3.51
N GLU A 241 -4.89 16.50 -2.25
CA GLU A 241 -5.09 15.39 -1.30
C GLU A 241 -6.18 14.39 -1.73
N GLY A 242 -7.11 14.78 -2.60
CA GLY A 242 -8.11 13.87 -3.18
C GLY A 242 -7.51 12.71 -3.97
N VAL A 243 -6.23 12.79 -4.39
CA VAL A 243 -5.54 11.66 -5.04
C VAL A 243 -5.39 10.45 -4.11
N ARG A 244 -5.44 10.65 -2.79
CA ARG A 244 -5.37 9.57 -1.79
C ARG A 244 -6.55 8.61 -1.88
N ASP A 245 -7.69 9.08 -2.38
CA ASP A 245 -8.90 8.28 -2.56
C ASP A 245 -8.89 7.44 -3.86
N ASN A 246 -7.92 7.71 -4.75
CA ASN A 246 -7.85 7.02 -6.03
C ASN A 246 -7.25 5.62 -5.92
N THR A 247 -7.86 4.67 -6.61
CA THR A 247 -7.30 3.34 -6.81
C THR A 247 -6.07 3.42 -7.72
N ASN A 248 -5.00 2.69 -7.37
CA ASN A 248 -3.83 2.59 -8.24
C ASN A 248 -4.18 1.85 -9.55
N HIS A 249 -3.47 2.21 -10.63
CA HIS A 249 -3.56 1.52 -11.92
C HIS A 249 -3.15 0.06 -11.77
N TYR A 250 -3.93 -0.86 -12.31
CA TYR A 250 -3.53 -2.26 -12.34
C TYR A 250 -2.64 -2.57 -13.55
N VAL A 251 -1.61 -3.33 -13.28
CA VAL A 251 -0.59 -3.80 -14.22
C VAL A 251 0.17 -4.95 -13.54
N THR A 252 0.89 -5.76 -14.28
CA THR A 252 1.69 -6.84 -13.69
C THR A 252 3.17 -6.73 -14.07
N GLY A 253 4.05 -7.18 -13.16
CA GLY A 253 5.46 -7.47 -13.47
C GLY A 253 5.70 -8.97 -13.78
N ARG A 254 4.65 -9.79 -13.76
CA ARG A 254 4.75 -11.23 -14.04
C ARG A 254 5.32 -11.47 -15.45
N ASP A 255 6.17 -12.50 -15.56
CA ASP A 255 6.78 -12.93 -16.82
C ASP A 255 7.56 -11.78 -17.55
N GLY A 256 8.25 -10.95 -16.78
CA GLY A 256 8.99 -9.79 -17.30
C GLY A 256 8.15 -8.54 -17.53
N GLY A 257 6.89 -8.57 -17.13
CA GLY A 257 5.95 -7.46 -17.22
C GLY A 257 5.07 -7.53 -18.47
N ARG A 258 3.77 -7.35 -18.29
CA ARG A 258 2.76 -7.29 -19.33
C ARG A 258 1.54 -6.49 -18.91
N ASP A 259 0.72 -6.12 -19.87
CA ASP A 259 -0.58 -5.53 -19.58
C ASP A 259 -1.51 -6.56 -18.93
N ILE A 260 -2.32 -6.13 -17.98
CA ILE A 260 -3.53 -6.85 -17.61
C ILE A 260 -4.67 -6.26 -18.44
N ASP A 261 -5.15 -7.04 -19.41
CA ASP A 261 -6.26 -6.67 -20.25
C ASP A 261 -7.49 -7.54 -19.96
N LEU A 262 -8.41 -6.99 -19.16
CA LEU A 262 -9.63 -7.72 -18.77
C LEU A 262 -10.51 -8.07 -19.98
N ARG A 263 -10.49 -7.28 -21.06
CA ARG A 263 -11.24 -7.59 -22.28
C ARG A 263 -10.67 -8.81 -23.00
N ARG A 264 -9.34 -8.96 -23.01
CA ARG A 264 -8.68 -10.15 -23.53
C ARG A 264 -8.99 -11.38 -22.68
N PHE A 265 -8.94 -11.24 -21.35
CA PHE A 265 -9.32 -12.35 -20.46
C PHE A 265 -10.79 -12.76 -20.65
N ALA A 266 -11.68 -11.82 -20.99
CA ALA A 266 -13.07 -12.16 -21.35
C ALA A 266 -13.14 -13.02 -22.61
N LEU A 267 -12.35 -12.73 -23.65
CA LEU A 267 -12.24 -13.58 -24.84
C LEU A 267 -11.68 -14.98 -24.52
N GLU A 268 -10.84 -15.07 -23.50
CA GLU A 268 -10.21 -16.32 -23.05
C GLU A 268 -11.11 -17.10 -22.05
N GLY A 269 -12.30 -16.58 -21.74
CA GLY A 269 -13.32 -17.28 -20.93
C GLY A 269 -13.46 -16.82 -19.48
N MET A 270 -12.76 -15.77 -19.05
CA MET A 270 -13.07 -15.11 -17.78
C MET A 270 -14.41 -14.38 -17.91
N GLU A 271 -15.29 -14.54 -16.93
CA GLU A 271 -16.59 -13.89 -16.95
C GLU A 271 -16.57 -12.60 -16.13
N LEU A 272 -16.87 -11.49 -16.79
CA LEU A 272 -16.84 -10.16 -16.19
C LEU A 272 -18.25 -9.69 -15.83
N TYR A 273 -18.37 -9.01 -14.70
CA TYR A 273 -19.57 -8.39 -14.18
C TYR A 273 -19.28 -6.96 -13.73
N GLY A 274 -20.32 -6.13 -13.70
CA GLY A 274 -20.24 -4.79 -13.10
C GLY A 274 -20.04 -4.82 -11.58
N LEU A 275 -20.31 -3.71 -10.93
CA LEU A 275 -20.17 -3.58 -9.47
C LEU A 275 -21.12 -4.53 -8.76
N MET A 276 -20.60 -5.40 -7.90
CA MET A 276 -21.39 -6.27 -7.03
C MET A 276 -22.10 -5.44 -5.95
N THR A 277 -23.43 -5.58 -5.85
CA THR A 277 -24.26 -4.77 -4.95
C THR A 277 -24.95 -5.57 -3.86
N GLY A 278 -25.15 -6.87 -4.07
CA GLY A 278 -25.93 -7.67 -3.14
C GLY A 278 -25.92 -9.15 -3.38
N LEU A 279 -26.65 -9.82 -2.50
CA LEU A 279 -26.99 -11.24 -2.57
C LEU A 279 -28.46 -11.39 -2.22
N ASP A 280 -29.22 -12.02 -3.11
CA ASP A 280 -30.63 -12.37 -2.90
C ASP A 280 -30.80 -13.88 -3.03
N GLY A 281 -31.05 -14.54 -1.90
CA GLY A 281 -31.01 -16.00 -1.84
C GLY A 281 -29.65 -16.55 -2.25
N ASP A 282 -29.61 -17.28 -3.37
CA ASP A 282 -28.41 -17.86 -3.99
C ASP A 282 -27.91 -17.05 -5.19
N THR A 283 -28.45 -15.85 -5.41
CA THR A 283 -28.18 -15.04 -6.60
C THR A 283 -27.47 -13.76 -6.23
N LEU A 284 -26.23 -13.61 -6.75
CA LEU A 284 -25.45 -12.38 -6.67
C LEU A 284 -26.07 -11.31 -7.57
N GLN A 285 -26.07 -10.06 -7.09
CA GLN A 285 -26.61 -8.90 -7.80
C GLN A 285 -25.51 -7.95 -8.22
N PHE A 286 -25.58 -7.41 -9.44
CA PHE A 286 -24.59 -6.49 -10.00
C PHE A 286 -25.27 -5.27 -10.63
N GLN A 287 -24.55 -4.15 -10.67
CA GLN A 287 -24.95 -2.98 -11.47
C GLN A 287 -24.68 -3.23 -12.96
N PRO A 288 -25.51 -2.68 -13.86
CA PRO A 288 -25.27 -2.75 -15.31
C PRO A 288 -24.25 -1.69 -15.76
N ASN A 289 -23.01 -1.78 -15.26
CA ASN A 289 -21.96 -0.80 -15.48
C ASN A 289 -20.60 -1.41 -15.85
N LEU A 290 -20.56 -2.68 -16.26
CA LEU A 290 -19.34 -3.34 -16.70
C LEU A 290 -18.68 -2.60 -17.87
N ARG A 291 -19.46 -2.25 -18.90
CA ARG A 291 -18.97 -1.50 -20.06
C ARG A 291 -18.34 -0.18 -19.62
N ALA A 292 -19.00 0.56 -18.77
CA ALA A 292 -18.50 1.85 -18.27
C ALA A 292 -17.18 1.70 -17.52
N HIS A 293 -17.02 0.65 -16.69
CA HIS A 293 -15.76 0.38 -15.98
C HIS A 293 -14.61 0.06 -16.95
N LEU A 294 -14.86 -0.77 -17.96
CA LEU A 294 -13.85 -1.13 -18.94
C LEU A 294 -13.45 0.07 -19.82
N ASP A 295 -14.44 0.85 -20.28
CA ASP A 295 -14.20 2.05 -21.08
C ASP A 295 -13.41 3.11 -20.29
N HIS A 296 -13.72 3.30 -19.00
CA HIS A 296 -12.95 4.17 -18.13
C HIS A 296 -11.48 3.71 -18.00
N ALA A 297 -11.25 2.42 -17.78
CA ALA A 297 -9.89 1.88 -17.69
C ALA A 297 -9.09 2.10 -18.98
N ASP A 298 -9.73 1.91 -20.15
CA ASP A 298 -9.12 2.15 -21.47
C ASP A 298 -8.87 3.64 -21.72
N GLN A 299 -9.78 4.50 -21.29
CA GLN A 299 -9.59 5.96 -21.41
C GLN A 299 -8.36 6.42 -20.63
N ILE A 300 -8.17 5.93 -19.39
CA ILE A 300 -7.00 6.26 -18.57
C ILE A 300 -5.73 5.70 -19.23
N PHE A 301 -5.75 4.45 -19.68
CA PHE A 301 -4.64 3.83 -20.42
C PHE A 301 -4.19 4.70 -21.61
N ASN A 302 -5.12 5.06 -22.50
CA ASN A 302 -4.84 5.89 -23.66
C ASN A 302 -4.43 7.32 -23.26
N GLY A 303 -4.97 7.87 -22.19
CA GLY A 303 -4.60 9.19 -21.67
C GLY A 303 -3.15 9.25 -21.16
N ILE A 304 -2.69 8.22 -20.48
CA ILE A 304 -1.28 8.09 -20.06
C ILE A 304 -0.37 8.02 -21.28
N ASN A 305 -0.69 7.14 -22.25
CA ASN A 305 0.08 6.99 -23.49
C ASN A 305 0.15 8.30 -24.27
N ALA A 306 -0.96 9.03 -24.40
CA ALA A 306 -0.99 10.33 -25.06
C ALA A 306 -0.15 11.40 -24.32
N SER A 307 -0.04 11.31 -23.00
CA SER A 307 0.82 12.19 -22.21
C SER A 307 2.30 11.90 -22.46
N ILE A 308 2.66 10.61 -22.59
CA ILE A 308 3.99 10.17 -22.98
C ILE A 308 4.33 10.64 -24.39
N ASP A 309 3.41 10.52 -25.36
CA ASP A 309 3.60 11.02 -26.71
C ASP A 309 3.90 12.51 -26.76
N LYS A 310 3.17 13.31 -25.98
CA LYS A 310 3.42 14.75 -25.85
C LYS A 310 4.82 15.02 -25.28
N PHE A 311 5.23 14.28 -24.26
CA PHE A 311 6.55 14.41 -23.64
C PHE A 311 7.67 14.07 -24.62
N ILE A 312 7.54 12.96 -25.36
CA ILE A 312 8.48 12.52 -26.39
C ILE A 312 8.63 13.61 -27.48
N ALA A 313 7.51 14.13 -27.99
CA ALA A 313 7.51 15.16 -29.01
C ALA A 313 8.12 16.47 -28.52
N ALA A 314 7.79 16.90 -27.30
CA ALA A 314 8.30 18.14 -26.70
C ALA A 314 9.81 18.10 -26.44
N ASN A 315 10.38 16.93 -26.22
CA ASN A 315 11.80 16.74 -25.90
C ASN A 315 12.60 16.19 -27.09
N GLY A 316 12.00 15.98 -28.26
CA GLY A 316 12.67 15.48 -29.46
C GLY A 316 13.27 14.07 -29.26
N ILE A 317 12.62 13.22 -28.45
CA ILE A 317 13.11 11.89 -28.14
C ILE A 317 12.80 10.95 -29.32
N ASP A 318 13.82 10.24 -29.79
CA ASP A 318 13.63 9.15 -30.76
C ASP A 318 13.09 7.91 -30.03
N ALA A 319 11.88 7.49 -30.39
CA ALA A 319 11.20 6.36 -29.79
C ALA A 319 10.37 5.59 -30.84
N PRO A 320 10.19 4.27 -30.69
CA PRO A 320 9.35 3.47 -31.58
C PRO A 320 7.94 4.05 -31.72
N GLY A 321 7.21 3.65 -32.78
CA GLY A 321 5.84 4.09 -33.01
C GLY A 321 4.92 3.77 -31.83
N GLY A 322 4.03 4.71 -31.51
CA GLY A 322 2.95 4.54 -30.53
C GLY A 322 1.64 4.12 -31.18
N GLY A 323 0.58 4.02 -30.38
CA GLY A 323 -0.76 3.72 -30.86
C GLY A 323 -1.81 3.95 -29.79
N VAL A 324 -3.06 4.01 -30.24
CA VAL A 324 -4.22 4.06 -29.34
C VAL A 324 -4.71 2.63 -29.16
N TYR A 325 -4.97 2.23 -27.93
CA TYR A 325 -5.59 0.94 -27.64
C TYR A 325 -7.04 0.95 -28.11
N GLU A 326 -7.39 -0.04 -28.91
CA GLU A 326 -8.76 -0.29 -29.36
C GLU A 326 -9.33 -1.51 -28.62
N PRO A 327 -10.56 -1.42 -28.08
CA PRO A 327 -11.18 -2.51 -27.34
C PRO A 327 -11.31 -3.80 -28.16
N VAL A 328 -10.68 -4.88 -27.73
CA VAL A 328 -10.73 -6.19 -28.40
C VAL A 328 -12.03 -6.96 -28.13
N TRP A 329 -12.77 -6.55 -27.10
CA TRP A 329 -14.03 -7.16 -26.67
C TRP A 329 -14.90 -6.14 -25.95
N ALA A 330 -16.20 -6.31 -26.04
CA ALA A 330 -17.18 -5.56 -25.25
C ALA A 330 -18.34 -6.47 -24.84
N PRO A 331 -18.95 -6.24 -23.67
CA PRO A 331 -20.11 -7.01 -23.28
C PRO A 331 -21.28 -6.78 -24.25
N GLN A 332 -21.91 -7.86 -24.71
CA GLN A 332 -23.10 -7.78 -25.56
C GLN A 332 -24.31 -7.30 -24.77
N GLU A 333 -24.39 -7.73 -23.52
CA GLU A 333 -25.40 -7.33 -22.53
C GLU A 333 -24.77 -7.08 -21.17
N GLU A 334 -25.42 -6.24 -20.35
CA GLU A 334 -25.05 -5.99 -18.97
C GLU A 334 -25.73 -7.01 -18.06
N ARG A 335 -24.99 -8.06 -17.69
CA ARG A 335 -25.52 -9.09 -16.80
C ARG A 335 -25.58 -8.56 -15.36
N THR A 336 -26.76 -8.62 -14.75
CA THR A 336 -27.02 -8.06 -13.41
C THR A 336 -27.24 -9.11 -12.33
N ALA A 337 -27.25 -10.39 -12.68
CA ALA A 337 -27.47 -11.50 -11.77
C ALA A 337 -26.57 -12.70 -12.10
N LEU A 338 -26.17 -13.44 -11.06
CA LEU A 338 -25.35 -14.66 -11.19
C LEU A 338 -25.73 -15.63 -10.06
N GLY A 339 -26.32 -16.79 -10.42
CA GLY A 339 -26.58 -17.85 -9.46
C GLY A 339 -25.29 -18.53 -9.00
N LEU A 340 -25.02 -18.53 -7.70
CA LEU A 340 -23.81 -19.13 -7.13
C LEU A 340 -23.68 -20.61 -7.49
N ARG A 341 -24.77 -21.34 -7.34
CA ARG A 341 -24.84 -22.78 -7.58
C ARG A 341 -24.73 -23.13 -9.05
N ASP A 342 -25.47 -22.42 -9.89
CA ASP A 342 -25.50 -22.64 -11.34
C ASP A 342 -24.14 -22.31 -11.98
N ALA A 343 -23.45 -21.32 -11.45
CA ALA A 343 -22.11 -20.93 -11.86
C ALA A 343 -21.01 -21.86 -11.32
N GLY A 344 -21.35 -22.78 -10.40
CA GLY A 344 -20.38 -23.66 -9.75
C GLY A 344 -19.38 -22.95 -8.88
N ILE A 345 -19.74 -21.78 -8.30
CA ILE A 345 -18.87 -20.98 -7.45
C ILE A 345 -18.67 -21.71 -6.11
N THR A 346 -17.43 -22.00 -5.79
CA THR A 346 -16.99 -22.64 -4.55
C THR A 346 -16.20 -21.71 -3.64
N SER A 347 -15.69 -20.62 -4.20
CA SER A 347 -14.85 -19.69 -3.47
C SER A 347 -15.10 -18.23 -3.87
N VAL A 348 -14.92 -17.33 -2.89
CA VAL A 348 -14.94 -15.87 -3.11
C VAL A 348 -13.62 -15.29 -2.59
N VAL A 349 -12.97 -14.44 -3.40
CA VAL A 349 -11.80 -13.67 -2.97
C VAL A 349 -12.15 -12.18 -2.97
N TRP A 350 -12.18 -11.60 -1.76
CA TRP A 350 -12.48 -10.19 -1.56
C TRP A 350 -11.24 -9.33 -1.81
N CYS A 351 -11.27 -8.54 -2.87
CA CYS A 351 -10.18 -7.67 -3.31
C CYS A 351 -10.58 -6.18 -3.28
N ILE A 352 -11.40 -5.80 -2.30
CA ILE A 352 -11.98 -4.45 -2.17
C ILE A 352 -11.23 -3.55 -1.19
N GLY A 353 -9.98 -3.88 -0.89
CA GLY A 353 -9.05 -3.03 -0.16
C GLY A 353 -9.06 -3.19 1.35
N PHE A 354 -8.57 -2.16 2.04
CA PHE A 354 -8.37 -2.14 3.49
C PHE A 354 -8.86 -0.81 4.05
N LEU A 355 -9.26 -0.81 5.30
CA LEU A 355 -9.49 0.40 6.08
C LEU A 355 -8.30 0.65 7.01
N PRO A 356 -7.85 1.91 7.14
CA PRO A 356 -6.91 2.28 8.18
C PRO A 356 -7.58 2.17 9.57
N ASP A 357 -6.78 1.85 10.58
CA ASP A 357 -7.22 1.82 11.98
C ASP A 357 -6.17 2.48 12.86
N PHE A 358 -6.44 3.71 13.24
CA PHE A 358 -5.61 4.52 14.11
C PHE A 358 -6.30 4.86 15.43
N ALA A 359 -7.38 4.13 15.81
CA ALA A 359 -8.15 4.39 17.04
C ALA A 359 -7.31 4.30 18.32
N TRP A 360 -6.17 3.64 18.25
CA TRP A 360 -5.19 3.53 19.33
C TRP A 360 -4.30 4.79 19.51
N VAL A 361 -4.35 5.75 18.57
CA VAL A 361 -3.65 7.04 18.68
C VAL A 361 -4.61 8.06 19.28
N ASP A 362 -4.47 8.30 20.59
CA ASP A 362 -5.29 9.25 21.35
C ASP A 362 -4.69 10.66 21.26
N ALA A 363 -4.91 11.31 20.13
CA ALA A 363 -4.47 12.66 19.85
C ALA A 363 -5.41 13.35 18.82
N PRO A 364 -5.60 14.67 18.88
CA PRO A 364 -6.50 15.41 17.99
C PRO A 364 -5.84 15.65 16.62
N VAL A 365 -5.49 14.58 15.92
CA VAL A 365 -4.77 14.63 14.63
C VAL A 365 -5.55 13.98 13.48
N PHE A 366 -6.83 13.68 13.68
CA PHE A 366 -7.64 13.00 12.68
C PHE A 366 -8.77 13.90 12.16
N ASN A 367 -9.10 13.75 10.89
CA ASN A 367 -10.28 14.37 10.29
C ASN A 367 -11.56 13.57 10.62
N GLY A 368 -12.71 14.04 10.13
CA GLY A 368 -14.01 13.38 10.36
C GLY A 368 -14.13 11.97 9.75
N ARG A 369 -13.20 11.56 8.87
CA ARG A 369 -13.11 10.20 8.31
C ARG A 369 -12.14 9.30 9.07
N GLY A 370 -11.49 9.79 10.14
CA GLY A 370 -10.49 9.06 10.91
C GLY A 370 -9.11 8.99 10.22
N GLU A 371 -8.86 9.86 9.25
CA GLU A 371 -7.59 9.93 8.54
C GLU A 371 -6.66 10.94 9.20
N PRO A 372 -5.34 10.66 9.27
CA PRO A 372 -4.39 11.58 9.87
C PRO A 372 -4.29 12.89 9.08
N VAL A 373 -4.40 14.02 9.79
CA VAL A 373 -4.15 15.36 9.24
C VAL A 373 -2.69 15.72 9.45
N HIS A 374 -1.96 15.91 8.37
CA HIS A 374 -0.52 16.15 8.42
C HIS A 374 -0.02 16.93 7.20
N LEU A 375 1.12 17.59 7.33
CA LEU A 375 1.92 18.07 6.22
C LEU A 375 3.20 17.23 6.14
N ARG A 376 3.34 16.39 5.09
CA ARG A 376 4.47 15.48 4.89
C ARG A 376 4.81 14.66 6.16
N GLY A 377 3.78 14.11 6.82
CA GLY A 377 3.91 13.31 8.03
C GLY A 377 3.99 14.07 9.34
N VAL A 378 4.24 15.37 9.33
CA VAL A 378 4.25 16.21 10.54
C VAL A 378 2.83 16.61 10.89
N THR A 379 2.38 16.31 12.12
CA THR A 379 1.05 16.66 12.60
C THR A 379 1.03 17.99 13.34
N GLN A 380 -0.17 18.51 13.63
CA GLN A 380 -0.34 19.68 14.51
C GLN A 380 0.01 19.41 15.97
N VAL A 381 0.10 18.15 16.39
CA VAL A 381 0.55 17.78 17.73
C VAL A 381 2.07 17.65 17.71
N PRO A 382 2.80 18.57 18.37
CA PRO A 382 4.25 18.57 18.33
C PRO A 382 4.86 17.27 18.85
N GLY A 383 5.73 16.66 18.07
CA GLY A 383 6.38 15.39 18.41
C GLY A 383 5.60 14.13 17.99
N LEU A 384 4.44 14.29 17.33
CA LEU A 384 3.69 13.17 16.74
C LEU A 384 3.74 13.23 15.22
N TYR A 385 4.14 12.12 14.61
CA TYR A 385 4.37 12.02 13.17
C TYR A 385 3.75 10.77 12.58
N PHE A 386 3.47 10.80 11.26
CA PHE A 386 3.09 9.63 10.46
C PHE A 386 4.10 9.38 9.36
N LEU A 387 4.38 8.11 9.05
CA LEU A 387 5.29 7.72 7.99
C LEU A 387 4.76 6.48 7.25
N GLY A 388 5.03 6.40 5.95
CA GLY A 388 4.69 5.22 5.15
C GLY A 388 3.23 5.18 4.67
N LEU A 389 2.50 6.29 4.74
CA LEU A 389 1.15 6.39 4.20
C LEU A 389 1.19 6.67 2.68
N PRO A 390 0.22 6.16 1.90
CA PRO A 390 0.08 6.52 0.49
C PRO A 390 -0.05 8.04 0.30
N TRP A 391 0.67 8.58 -0.66
CA TRP A 391 0.64 10.02 -0.94
C TRP A 391 0.85 10.91 0.31
N LEU A 392 1.67 10.46 1.26
CA LEU A 392 2.05 11.29 2.40
C LEU A 392 2.72 12.58 1.93
N HIS A 393 3.54 12.50 0.89
CA HIS A 393 4.14 13.64 0.18
C HIS A 393 4.09 13.47 -1.34
N THR A 394 4.59 12.35 -1.87
CA THR A 394 4.60 12.02 -3.29
C THR A 394 3.94 10.66 -3.52
N TRP A 395 3.79 10.26 -4.79
CA TRP A 395 3.32 8.91 -5.15
C TRP A 395 4.14 7.79 -4.49
N GLY A 396 5.46 7.99 -4.38
CA GLY A 396 6.39 7.02 -3.80
C GLY A 396 6.31 6.88 -2.29
N SER A 397 5.67 7.82 -1.58
CA SER A 397 5.49 7.74 -0.13
C SER A 397 4.82 6.43 0.25
N GLY A 398 5.37 5.72 1.25
CA GLY A 398 4.91 4.39 1.65
C GLY A 398 5.38 3.23 0.74
N ARG A 399 5.99 3.52 -0.42
CA ARG A 399 6.60 2.55 -1.33
C ARG A 399 8.12 2.56 -1.20
N PHE A 400 8.79 1.55 -1.79
CA PHE A 400 10.25 1.49 -1.80
C PHE A 400 10.90 2.69 -2.50
N SER A 401 10.21 3.28 -3.48
CA SER A 401 10.73 4.39 -4.29
C SER A 401 10.75 5.76 -3.60
N GLY A 402 10.02 5.96 -2.50
CA GLY A 402 9.88 7.30 -1.92
C GLY A 402 9.94 7.36 -0.40
N VAL A 403 9.77 6.23 0.30
CA VAL A 403 9.76 6.20 1.76
C VAL A 403 11.09 6.68 2.37
N ALA A 404 12.22 6.49 1.68
CA ALA A 404 13.53 6.98 2.09
C ALA A 404 13.55 8.50 2.25
N ARG A 405 13.01 9.23 1.26
CA ARG A 405 12.95 10.70 1.27
C ARG A 405 12.06 11.26 2.39
N ASP A 406 10.98 10.56 2.70
CA ASP A 406 10.08 10.95 3.79
C ASP A 406 10.67 10.62 5.16
N ALA A 407 11.36 9.48 5.27
CA ALA A 407 12.08 9.11 6.49
C ALA A 407 13.21 10.10 6.82
N GLU A 408 13.98 10.51 5.81
CA GLU A 408 15.03 11.51 5.95
C GLU A 408 14.47 12.85 6.41
N TYR A 409 13.41 13.33 5.74
CA TYR A 409 12.72 14.56 6.12
C TYR A 409 12.21 14.52 7.57
N LEU A 410 11.56 13.43 7.99
CA LEU A 410 11.09 13.33 9.36
C LEU A 410 12.23 13.22 10.37
N ALA A 411 13.34 12.57 10.03
CA ALA A 411 14.52 12.53 10.89
C ALA A 411 15.10 13.93 11.12
N GLU A 412 15.09 14.80 10.11
CA GLU A 412 15.45 16.22 10.24
C GLU A 412 14.49 16.98 11.17
N GLN A 413 13.17 16.79 11.00
CA GLN A 413 12.16 17.44 11.87
C GLN A 413 12.30 16.98 13.32
N ILE A 414 12.56 15.70 13.55
CA ILE A 414 12.78 15.12 14.87
C ILE A 414 14.05 15.71 15.52
N ALA A 415 15.15 15.81 14.76
CA ALA A 415 16.40 16.40 15.22
C ALA A 415 16.25 17.89 15.57
N ALA A 416 15.59 18.67 14.72
CA ALA A 416 15.33 20.10 14.93
C ALA A 416 14.51 20.33 16.22
N ARG A 417 13.47 19.52 16.44
CA ARG A 417 12.66 19.61 17.67
C ARG A 417 13.49 19.30 18.93
N ARG A 418 14.36 18.27 18.88
CA ARG A 418 15.25 17.97 20.03
C ARG A 418 16.16 19.14 20.36
N ALA A 419 16.75 19.79 19.37
CA ALA A 419 17.62 20.94 19.57
C ALA A 419 16.85 22.12 20.23
N THR A 420 15.64 22.41 19.80
CA THR A 420 14.79 23.45 20.37
C THR A 420 14.42 23.13 21.83
N THR A 421 14.04 21.90 22.12
CA THR A 421 13.67 21.47 23.51
C THR A 421 14.88 21.43 24.44
N ALA A 422 16.07 21.18 23.94
CA ALA A 422 17.31 21.23 24.73
C ALA A 422 17.79 22.65 25.01
N ALA A 423 17.52 23.59 24.10
CA ALA A 423 17.91 25.01 24.24
C ALA A 423 16.97 25.83 25.12
N ALA A 424 15.73 25.35 25.38
CA ALA A 424 14.80 26.04 26.27
C ALA A 424 15.36 26.04 27.71
N PRO A 425 15.61 27.22 28.36
CA PRO A 425 16.15 27.27 29.70
C PRO A 425 15.16 26.61 30.65
N ALA A 426 15.68 25.83 31.61
CA ALA A 426 14.92 25.36 32.74
C ALA A 426 14.50 26.60 33.55
N GLN A 427 13.30 27.14 33.31
CA GLN A 427 12.72 28.14 34.18
C GLN A 427 12.56 27.49 35.56
N LEU A 428 13.42 27.91 36.47
CA LEU A 428 13.41 27.57 37.84
C LEU A 428 11.99 27.69 38.42
N ALA A 429 11.45 26.57 38.90
CA ALA A 429 10.38 26.58 39.86
C ALA A 429 10.91 27.20 41.14
N THR A 430 10.81 28.50 41.29
CA THR A 430 10.94 29.22 42.55
C THR A 430 9.63 29.97 42.77
N ALA A 431 8.73 29.39 43.54
CA ALA A 431 7.93 30.02 44.58
C ALA A 431 7.03 28.95 45.23
#